data_22bf6f304306429a250bb61c8ea53921
#
_entry.id   22bf6f304306429a250bb61c8ea53921
#
_cell.length_a   1.000
_cell.length_b   1.000
_cell.length_c   1.000
_cell.angle_alpha   90.00
_cell.angle_beta   90.00
_cell.angle_gamma   90.00
#
_symmetry.space_group_name_H-M   'P 1'
#
loop_
_entity.id
_entity.type
_entity.pdbx_description
1 polymer ?
#
loop_
_entity_poly.entity_id
_entity_poly.type
_entity_poly.pdbx_seq_one_letter_code
_entity_poly.pdbx_strand_id
1 'polypeptide(L)'
;MHPRAGQPALPEDLTDIPALLAAYKDIQPDLTDAGQRVSFGTSGHRGSSFDGAFNEAHILATTQAIVDYRREQGINGPLFIGRDPHALSEPAHATALEVLAANGVHTYVDAEDGFVPTPAISFAILEHNKQLPGGPEGTDQGRADGIVITPSHNPPRDGGFKYNPPTGGPADTDATSWIADKANAYLDAGLESVQRADCAGSGAGAGSEEAECIEKFDFLNTYVHALPEVIDIDAIRKAGVRIGADPMGGASVAYWARIAEVHNLNLTVVNDQVDPAFGFMTLDSDGKIRMDCSSPSAMASLVSAVAGQGASSYDIATGNDADSDRHGIVTPDAGLMNPNHYLAVSVDYLFSHREQWPAEAAVGKTLVSSTMIDRVVKGLGRTLNEVPVGFKWFVPGLVNGSVGFGGEESAGASFLRKDGTVWSTDKDGIIADLLAAEILAVTGKTPSQRYAELEEKYGAPVYSRIDAPADREQRETLKKLSAADVTAEELAGEPITAILTEAPGNGAAIGGLKVTTDNAWFAARPSGTEDKYKIYAESFKGEEHLQRVLEEAQAVIDQVLA
;
A
#
# COMPACT_ATOMS: atom_id res chain seq x y z
N MET A 1 21.20 0.82 11.58
CA MET A 1 20.53 2.15 11.57
C MET A 1 21.55 3.21 11.20
N HIS A 2 21.23 4.08 10.25
CA HIS A 2 22.12 5.16 9.81
C HIS A 2 22.32 6.19 10.94
N PRO A 3 23.54 6.79 11.12
CA PRO A 3 23.80 7.74 12.22
C PRO A 3 22.92 9.00 12.21
N ARG A 4 22.39 9.39 11.04
CA ARG A 4 21.50 10.55 10.89
C ARG A 4 20.02 10.17 10.75
N ALA A 5 19.64 8.93 11.02
CA ALA A 5 18.24 8.52 11.01
C ALA A 5 17.39 9.39 11.97
N GLY A 6 16.26 9.88 11.52
CA GLY A 6 15.39 10.79 12.26
C GLY A 6 15.85 12.26 12.30
N GLN A 7 16.95 12.60 11.63
CA GLN A 7 17.41 14.00 11.51
C GLN A 7 16.91 14.61 10.19
N PRO A 8 16.67 15.93 10.14
CA PRO A 8 16.29 16.62 8.91
C PRO A 8 17.26 16.36 7.77
N ALA A 9 16.74 16.25 6.55
CA ALA A 9 17.54 16.16 5.35
C ALA A 9 18.38 17.44 5.14
N LEU A 10 19.58 17.29 4.61
CA LEU A 10 20.47 18.37 4.21
C LEU A 10 20.52 18.49 2.69
N PRO A 11 21.02 19.60 2.11
CA PRO A 11 21.08 19.77 0.67
C PRO A 11 21.80 18.62 -0.09
N GLU A 12 22.80 17.99 0.53
CA GLU A 12 23.53 16.85 -0.02
C GLU A 12 22.73 15.52 -0.03
N ASP A 13 21.64 15.45 0.71
CA ASP A 13 20.74 14.27 0.73
C ASP A 13 19.67 14.35 -0.37
N LEU A 14 19.49 15.54 -0.98
CA LEU A 14 18.43 15.77 -1.95
C LEU A 14 18.76 15.18 -3.31
N THR A 15 17.74 14.63 -3.97
CA THR A 15 17.83 14.20 -5.37
C THR A 15 17.94 15.42 -6.29
N ASP A 16 18.87 15.39 -7.25
CA ASP A 16 18.94 16.37 -8.33
C ASP A 16 17.78 16.12 -9.32
N ILE A 17 16.67 16.81 -9.09
CA ILE A 17 15.45 16.66 -9.86
C ILE A 17 15.64 17.01 -11.35
N PRO A 18 16.30 18.14 -11.73
CA PRO A 18 16.59 18.41 -13.14
C PRO A 18 17.36 17.30 -13.83
N ALA A 19 18.40 16.75 -13.20
CA ALA A 19 19.17 15.65 -13.75
C ALA A 19 18.33 14.36 -13.86
N LEU A 20 17.46 14.07 -12.87
CA LEU A 20 16.56 12.92 -12.89
C LEU A 20 15.56 12.99 -14.05
N LEU A 21 14.96 14.16 -14.28
CA LEU A 21 14.02 14.40 -15.38
C LEU A 21 14.71 14.33 -16.75
N ALA A 22 15.96 14.77 -16.87
CA ALA A 22 16.76 14.58 -18.09
C ALA A 22 17.02 13.09 -18.33
N ALA A 23 17.44 12.35 -17.29
CA ALA A 23 17.69 10.91 -17.38
C ALA A 23 16.44 10.12 -17.82
N TYR A 24 15.23 10.56 -17.44
CA TYR A 24 13.97 9.92 -17.86
C TYR A 24 13.85 9.82 -19.40
N LYS A 25 14.28 10.84 -20.12
CA LYS A 25 14.23 10.92 -21.59
C LYS A 25 15.49 10.41 -22.28
N ASP A 26 16.66 10.72 -21.70
CA ASP A 26 17.94 10.55 -22.36
C ASP A 26 18.54 9.15 -22.17
N ILE A 27 18.25 8.49 -21.04
CA ILE A 27 18.76 7.14 -20.77
C ILE A 27 17.82 6.11 -21.36
N GLN A 28 18.39 5.25 -22.22
CA GLN A 28 17.70 4.07 -22.74
C GLN A 28 18.05 2.85 -21.89
N PRO A 29 17.08 1.96 -21.59
CA PRO A 29 17.35 0.77 -20.81
C PRO A 29 18.29 -0.21 -21.55
N ASP A 30 19.24 -0.79 -20.83
CA ASP A 30 20.01 -1.94 -21.31
C ASP A 30 19.17 -3.21 -21.11
N LEU A 31 18.57 -3.72 -22.16
CA LEU A 31 17.69 -4.88 -22.11
C LEU A 31 18.42 -6.21 -21.84
N THR A 32 19.77 -6.20 -21.81
CA THR A 32 20.56 -7.35 -21.36
C THR A 32 20.66 -7.43 -19.86
N ASP A 33 20.43 -6.32 -19.16
CA ASP A 33 20.31 -6.24 -17.70
C ASP A 33 18.87 -6.49 -17.27
N ALA A 34 18.65 -7.59 -16.54
CA ALA A 34 17.33 -7.93 -16.02
C ALA A 34 16.77 -6.89 -15.05
N GLY A 35 17.63 -6.10 -14.39
CA GLY A 35 17.23 -5.00 -13.49
C GLY A 35 16.66 -3.78 -14.22
N GLN A 36 16.91 -3.68 -15.53
CA GLN A 36 16.42 -2.61 -16.38
C GLN A 36 15.23 -3.02 -17.27
N ARG A 37 14.68 -4.20 -17.07
CA ARG A 37 13.46 -4.65 -17.77
C ARG A 37 12.21 -4.31 -16.97
N VAL A 38 11.05 -4.26 -17.63
CA VAL A 38 9.78 -4.13 -16.92
C VAL A 38 9.55 -5.34 -16.04
N SER A 39 9.36 -5.11 -14.74
CA SER A 39 9.06 -6.14 -13.76
C SER A 39 8.06 -5.59 -12.75
N PHE A 40 6.90 -6.24 -12.64
CA PHE A 40 5.94 -5.92 -11.61
C PHE A 40 6.30 -6.65 -10.32
N GLY A 41 6.59 -5.86 -9.27
CA GLY A 41 6.76 -6.38 -7.91
C GLY A 41 5.40 -6.69 -7.25
N THR A 42 5.31 -6.43 -5.96
CA THR A 42 4.06 -6.69 -5.20
C THR A 42 2.89 -5.81 -5.69
N SER A 43 3.17 -4.59 -6.21
CA SER A 43 2.14 -3.64 -6.61
C SER A 43 2.63 -2.66 -7.69
N GLY A 44 3.25 -3.14 -8.77
CA GLY A 44 3.64 -2.30 -9.89
C GLY A 44 5.12 -2.38 -10.24
N HIS A 45 5.47 -1.80 -11.41
CA HIS A 45 6.85 -1.61 -11.84
C HIS A 45 7.44 -0.38 -11.15
N ARG A 46 8.64 -0.49 -10.58
CA ARG A 46 9.33 0.60 -9.88
C ARG A 46 10.81 0.62 -10.26
N GLY A 47 11.39 1.80 -10.24
CA GLY A 47 12.81 1.98 -10.50
C GLY A 47 13.21 3.44 -10.55
N SER A 48 14.48 3.70 -10.86
CA SER A 48 14.99 5.06 -11.05
C SER A 48 15.44 5.27 -12.50
N SER A 49 15.22 6.47 -13.00
CA SER A 49 15.72 6.85 -14.34
C SER A 49 17.24 6.86 -14.40
N PHE A 50 17.92 7.17 -13.30
CA PHE A 50 19.38 7.11 -13.21
C PHE A 50 19.94 5.70 -13.40
N ASP A 51 19.15 4.69 -13.04
CA ASP A 51 19.56 3.29 -13.12
C ASP A 51 19.07 2.61 -14.42
N GLY A 52 18.44 3.37 -15.34
CA GLY A 52 17.84 2.83 -16.56
C GLY A 52 16.65 1.89 -16.32
N ALA A 53 16.01 2.00 -15.13
CA ALA A 53 14.96 1.08 -14.70
C ALA A 53 13.56 1.72 -14.67
N PHE A 54 13.45 3.04 -14.90
CA PHE A 54 12.17 3.75 -15.01
C PHE A 54 12.34 4.97 -15.93
N ASN A 55 12.24 4.75 -17.23
CA ASN A 55 12.46 5.75 -18.26
C ASN A 55 11.24 5.83 -19.20
N GLU A 56 11.20 6.81 -20.09
CA GLU A 56 10.09 7.01 -21.05
C GLU A 56 9.77 5.71 -21.82
N ALA A 57 10.80 4.96 -22.24
CA ALA A 57 10.64 3.69 -22.94
C ALA A 57 9.82 2.66 -22.15
N HIS A 58 10.02 2.57 -20.83
CA HIS A 58 9.24 1.67 -19.97
C HIS A 58 7.77 2.07 -19.91
N ILE A 59 7.49 3.37 -19.81
CA ILE A 59 6.12 3.87 -19.72
C ILE A 59 5.38 3.68 -21.05
N LEU A 60 6.02 3.97 -22.18
CA LEU A 60 5.48 3.67 -23.50
C LEU A 60 5.11 2.20 -23.64
N ALA A 61 6.06 1.31 -23.35
CA ALA A 61 5.87 -0.12 -23.46
C ALA A 61 4.78 -0.66 -22.52
N THR A 62 4.81 -0.24 -21.25
CA THR A 62 3.87 -0.71 -20.22
C THR A 62 2.45 -0.21 -20.49
N THR A 63 2.29 1.05 -20.89
CA THR A 63 0.97 1.61 -21.20
C THR A 63 0.37 0.92 -22.43
N GLN A 64 1.16 0.69 -23.49
CA GLN A 64 0.68 -0.07 -24.65
C GLN A 64 0.31 -1.51 -24.28
N ALA A 65 1.09 -2.16 -23.42
CA ALA A 65 0.77 -3.50 -22.94
C ALA A 65 -0.54 -3.53 -22.15
N ILE A 66 -0.83 -2.51 -21.31
CA ILE A 66 -2.11 -2.38 -20.61
C ILE A 66 -3.27 -2.18 -21.58
N VAL A 67 -3.10 -1.35 -22.62
CA VAL A 67 -4.12 -1.20 -23.67
C VAL A 67 -4.44 -2.52 -24.36
N ASP A 68 -3.41 -3.31 -24.67
CA ASP A 68 -3.60 -4.63 -25.29
C ASP A 68 -4.25 -5.61 -24.31
N TYR A 69 -3.86 -5.59 -23.02
CA TYR A 69 -4.48 -6.40 -21.98
C TYR A 69 -5.98 -6.07 -21.85
N ARG A 70 -6.34 -4.78 -21.81
CA ARG A 70 -7.75 -4.34 -21.79
C ARG A 70 -8.54 -4.90 -22.95
N ARG A 71 -7.97 -4.87 -24.17
CA ARG A 71 -8.61 -5.43 -25.37
C ARG A 71 -8.82 -6.94 -25.25
N GLU A 72 -7.81 -7.67 -24.77
CA GLU A 72 -7.89 -9.12 -24.57
C GLU A 72 -8.92 -9.50 -23.52
N GLN A 73 -9.01 -8.73 -22.41
CA GLN A 73 -9.95 -8.96 -21.34
C GLN A 73 -11.35 -8.35 -21.58
N GLY A 74 -11.56 -7.69 -22.73
CA GLY A 74 -12.83 -7.04 -23.05
C GLY A 74 -13.16 -5.84 -22.15
N ILE A 75 -12.16 -5.22 -21.52
CA ILE A 75 -12.33 -4.02 -20.71
C ILE A 75 -12.41 -2.82 -21.66
N ASN A 76 -13.58 -2.19 -21.75
CA ASN A 76 -13.87 -1.14 -22.71
C ASN A 76 -14.56 0.10 -22.12
N GLY A 77 -14.65 0.19 -20.79
CA GLY A 77 -15.06 1.39 -20.09
C GLY A 77 -13.93 2.40 -19.94
N PRO A 78 -14.15 3.49 -19.20
CA PRO A 78 -13.14 4.51 -18.98
C PRO A 78 -11.95 3.98 -18.17
N LEU A 79 -10.78 4.58 -18.37
CA LEU A 79 -9.60 4.35 -17.55
C LEU A 79 -9.38 5.57 -16.66
N PHE A 80 -9.32 5.35 -15.33
CA PHE A 80 -8.97 6.38 -14.36
C PHE A 80 -7.45 6.42 -14.18
N ILE A 81 -6.82 7.59 -14.33
CA ILE A 81 -5.37 7.73 -14.13
C ILE A 81 -5.07 8.83 -13.11
N GLY A 82 -4.17 8.52 -12.16
CA GLY A 82 -3.70 9.48 -11.18
C GLY A 82 -2.21 9.36 -10.94
N ARG A 83 -1.63 10.39 -10.33
CA ARG A 83 -0.21 10.46 -9.98
C ARG A 83 0.02 11.02 -8.59
N ASP A 84 1.12 10.63 -7.98
CA ASP A 84 1.65 11.22 -6.76
C ASP A 84 2.68 12.34 -7.05
N PRO A 85 3.22 13.04 -6.03
CA PRO A 85 4.18 14.13 -6.22
C PRO A 85 5.62 13.73 -6.55
N HIS A 86 5.97 12.45 -6.65
CA HIS A 86 7.34 12.08 -7.06
C HIS A 86 7.68 12.69 -8.42
N ALA A 87 8.93 13.16 -8.56
CA ALA A 87 9.37 13.88 -9.76
C ALA A 87 9.14 13.15 -11.07
N LEU A 88 9.28 11.81 -11.08
CA LEU A 88 9.08 10.99 -12.28
C LEU A 88 7.59 10.71 -12.58
N SER A 89 6.68 11.00 -11.65
CA SER A 89 5.25 10.71 -11.84
C SER A 89 4.62 11.62 -12.90
N GLU A 90 5.00 12.90 -12.96
CA GLU A 90 4.46 13.83 -13.97
C GLU A 90 4.86 13.47 -15.41
N PRO A 91 6.16 13.28 -15.77
CA PRO A 91 6.52 12.87 -17.13
C PRO A 91 5.99 11.48 -17.50
N ALA A 92 5.88 10.55 -16.53
CA ALA A 92 5.28 9.25 -16.78
C ALA A 92 3.77 9.36 -17.05
N HIS A 93 3.06 10.25 -16.37
CA HIS A 93 1.65 10.55 -16.61
C HIS A 93 1.44 11.12 -18.01
N ALA A 94 2.25 12.12 -18.41
CA ALA A 94 2.19 12.69 -19.74
C ALA A 94 2.43 11.64 -20.84
N THR A 95 3.48 10.81 -20.70
CA THR A 95 3.80 9.73 -21.64
C THR A 95 2.68 8.69 -21.72
N ALA A 96 2.07 8.33 -20.58
CA ALA A 96 0.94 7.39 -20.56
C ALA A 96 -0.28 7.94 -21.32
N LEU A 97 -0.61 9.22 -21.12
CA LEU A 97 -1.73 9.88 -21.81
C LEU A 97 -1.54 9.88 -23.33
N GLU A 98 -0.33 10.10 -23.83
CA GLU A 98 -0.04 10.04 -25.27
C GLU A 98 -0.35 8.66 -25.88
N VAL A 99 -0.01 7.58 -25.14
CA VAL A 99 -0.31 6.20 -25.59
C VAL A 99 -1.80 5.90 -25.49
N LEU A 100 -2.44 6.27 -24.38
CA LEU A 100 -3.88 6.05 -24.17
C LEU A 100 -4.72 6.76 -25.23
N ALA A 101 -4.42 8.05 -25.50
CA ALA A 101 -5.10 8.85 -26.51
C ALA A 101 -4.92 8.28 -27.92
N ALA A 102 -3.68 7.90 -28.32
CA ALA A 102 -3.42 7.29 -29.61
C ALA A 102 -4.16 5.97 -29.84
N ASN A 103 -4.51 5.27 -28.75
CA ASN A 103 -5.27 4.03 -28.81
C ASN A 103 -6.79 4.23 -28.60
N GLY A 104 -7.26 5.48 -28.51
CA GLY A 104 -8.69 5.80 -28.33
C GLY A 104 -9.26 5.35 -26.99
N VAL A 105 -8.43 5.27 -25.94
CA VAL A 105 -8.89 4.91 -24.60
C VAL A 105 -9.51 6.11 -23.93
N HIS A 106 -10.81 6.05 -23.63
CA HIS A 106 -11.48 7.07 -22.84
C HIS A 106 -10.83 7.13 -21.44
N THR A 107 -10.22 8.26 -21.10
CA THR A 107 -9.36 8.39 -19.92
C THR A 107 -9.82 9.57 -19.05
N TYR A 108 -10.04 9.30 -17.76
CA TYR A 108 -10.31 10.32 -16.76
C TYR A 108 -9.02 10.75 -16.05
N VAL A 109 -8.77 12.06 -16.07
CA VAL A 109 -7.68 12.72 -15.34
C VAL A 109 -8.25 13.67 -14.28
N ASP A 110 -7.45 14.06 -13.29
CA ASP A 110 -7.91 14.99 -12.26
C ASP A 110 -8.36 16.33 -12.84
N ALA A 111 -9.48 16.84 -12.31
CA ALA A 111 -10.14 18.06 -12.81
C ALA A 111 -9.26 19.30 -12.70
N GLU A 112 -8.45 19.40 -11.65
CA GLU A 112 -7.57 20.53 -11.34
C GLU A 112 -6.10 20.24 -11.66
N ASP A 113 -5.81 19.12 -12.35
CA ASP A 113 -4.45 18.62 -12.61
C ASP A 113 -3.64 18.36 -11.33
N GLY A 114 -4.35 17.99 -10.28
CA GLY A 114 -3.80 17.69 -8.96
C GLY A 114 -3.19 16.30 -8.84
N PHE A 115 -2.78 15.98 -7.62
CA PHE A 115 -2.31 14.64 -7.27
C PHE A 115 -3.48 13.80 -6.76
N VAL A 116 -3.46 12.49 -7.07
CA VAL A 116 -4.56 11.58 -6.74
C VAL A 116 -4.03 10.40 -5.93
N PRO A 117 -4.48 10.22 -4.67
CA PRO A 117 -4.13 9.07 -3.85
C PRO A 117 -4.55 7.75 -4.49
N THR A 118 -3.77 6.70 -4.28
CA THR A 118 -4.09 5.33 -4.73
C THR A 118 -5.53 4.92 -4.34
N PRO A 119 -6.00 5.10 -3.09
CA PRO A 119 -7.36 4.73 -2.73
C PRO A 119 -8.46 5.52 -3.46
N ALA A 120 -8.20 6.75 -3.87
CA ALA A 120 -9.18 7.53 -4.63
C ALA A 120 -9.40 6.99 -6.05
N ILE A 121 -8.35 6.46 -6.68
CA ILE A 121 -8.47 5.74 -7.97
C ILE A 121 -9.27 4.44 -7.79
N SER A 122 -8.91 3.63 -6.77
CA SER A 122 -9.64 2.39 -6.45
C SER A 122 -11.13 2.68 -6.22
N PHE A 123 -11.44 3.70 -5.44
CA PHE A 123 -12.80 4.16 -5.14
C PHE A 123 -13.55 4.58 -6.41
N ALA A 124 -12.94 5.39 -7.29
CA ALA A 124 -13.56 5.86 -8.52
C ALA A 124 -13.90 4.69 -9.48
N ILE A 125 -12.99 3.73 -9.63
CA ILE A 125 -13.22 2.50 -10.41
C ILE A 125 -14.43 1.74 -9.88
N LEU A 126 -14.48 1.52 -8.56
CA LEU A 126 -15.55 0.77 -7.93
C LEU A 126 -16.89 1.49 -8.00
N GLU A 127 -16.95 2.80 -7.79
CA GLU A 127 -18.17 3.60 -7.90
C GLU A 127 -18.71 3.60 -9.34
N HIS A 128 -17.85 3.66 -10.35
CA HIS A 128 -18.27 3.52 -11.74
C HIS A 128 -18.84 2.12 -12.00
N ASN A 129 -18.10 1.09 -11.62
CA ASN A 129 -18.44 -0.29 -11.92
C ASN A 129 -19.67 -0.80 -11.12
N LYS A 130 -19.90 -0.27 -9.92
CA LYS A 130 -21.08 -0.56 -9.07
C LYS A 130 -22.40 -0.23 -9.79
N GLN A 131 -22.41 0.72 -10.72
CA GLN A 131 -23.59 1.12 -11.46
C GLN A 131 -23.92 0.19 -12.62
N LEU A 132 -23.00 -0.70 -12.99
CA LEU A 132 -23.17 -1.66 -14.09
C LEU A 132 -23.83 -2.95 -13.59
N PRO A 133 -24.56 -3.68 -14.47
CA PRO A 133 -25.06 -5.02 -14.15
C PRO A 133 -23.93 -5.94 -13.67
N GLY A 134 -24.12 -6.64 -12.55
CA GLY A 134 -23.10 -7.51 -11.97
C GLY A 134 -22.00 -6.80 -11.19
N GLY A 135 -22.00 -5.48 -11.14
CA GLY A 135 -21.05 -4.68 -10.36
C GLY A 135 -19.58 -4.87 -10.77
N PRO A 136 -18.63 -4.66 -9.85
CA PRO A 136 -17.19 -4.75 -10.15
C PRO A 136 -16.72 -6.14 -10.61
N GLU A 137 -17.41 -7.20 -10.23
CA GLU A 137 -17.13 -8.59 -10.66
C GLU A 137 -17.89 -8.98 -11.93
N GLY A 138 -18.75 -8.10 -12.46
CA GLY A 138 -19.49 -8.34 -13.68
C GLY A 138 -18.59 -8.53 -14.90
N THR A 139 -19.14 -9.08 -15.97
CA THR A 139 -18.46 -9.25 -17.28
C THR A 139 -19.00 -8.29 -18.33
N ASP A 140 -19.88 -7.37 -17.93
CA ASP A 140 -20.56 -6.48 -18.84
C ASP A 140 -19.63 -5.41 -19.45
N GLN A 141 -20.03 -4.92 -20.60
CA GLN A 141 -19.33 -3.82 -21.26
C GLN A 141 -19.41 -2.53 -20.42
N GLY A 142 -18.40 -1.68 -20.56
CA GLY A 142 -18.36 -0.37 -19.90
C GLY A 142 -17.61 -0.38 -18.57
N ARG A 143 -17.01 -1.50 -18.13
CA ARG A 143 -16.24 -1.55 -16.88
C ARG A 143 -14.99 -0.71 -16.98
N ALA A 144 -14.81 0.12 -15.96
CA ALA A 144 -13.64 0.96 -15.75
C ALA A 144 -12.50 0.18 -15.09
N ASP A 145 -11.29 0.64 -15.32
CA ASP A 145 -10.05 0.22 -14.67
C ASP A 145 -9.17 1.45 -14.42
N GLY A 146 -7.93 1.26 -13.95
CA GLY A 146 -7.10 2.43 -13.66
C GLY A 146 -5.59 2.20 -13.68
N ILE A 147 -4.88 3.32 -13.73
CA ILE A 147 -3.42 3.40 -13.59
C ILE A 147 -3.11 4.36 -12.44
N VAL A 148 -2.22 3.94 -11.55
CA VAL A 148 -1.68 4.80 -10.48
C VAL A 148 -0.18 4.95 -10.68
N ILE A 149 0.28 6.19 -10.85
CA ILE A 149 1.69 6.50 -11.08
C ILE A 149 2.30 6.96 -9.76
N THR A 150 3.01 6.05 -9.11
CA THR A 150 3.60 6.25 -7.78
C THR A 150 4.59 5.15 -7.44
N PRO A 151 5.74 5.47 -6.83
CA PRO A 151 6.60 4.49 -6.19
C PRO A 151 6.26 4.28 -4.69
N SER A 152 5.11 4.82 -4.19
CA SER A 152 4.67 4.78 -2.79
C SER A 152 5.69 5.51 -1.87
N HIS A 153 6.21 4.85 -0.84
CA HIS A 153 7.16 5.42 0.12
C HIS A 153 8.64 5.38 -0.31
N ASN A 154 8.93 5.03 -1.56
CA ASN A 154 10.30 4.95 -2.07
C ASN A 154 10.99 6.33 -2.08
N PRO A 155 12.34 6.38 -2.15
CA PRO A 155 13.07 7.64 -2.25
C PRO A 155 12.64 8.52 -3.43
N PRO A 156 12.83 9.86 -3.35
CA PRO A 156 12.43 10.83 -4.37
C PRO A 156 12.99 10.57 -5.79
N ARG A 157 14.08 9.79 -5.90
CA ARG A 157 14.69 9.42 -7.19
C ARG A 157 13.94 8.34 -7.95
N ASP A 158 13.00 7.67 -7.29
CA ASP A 158 12.27 6.53 -7.86
C ASP A 158 10.96 6.98 -8.51
N GLY A 159 10.51 6.21 -9.50
CA GLY A 159 9.19 6.26 -10.08
C GLY A 159 8.49 4.92 -9.95
N GLY A 160 7.19 4.89 -10.13
CA GLY A 160 6.39 3.67 -10.08
C GLY A 160 5.16 3.75 -10.97
N PHE A 161 4.71 2.60 -11.46
CA PHE A 161 3.58 2.48 -12.37
C PHE A 161 2.76 1.24 -12.01
N LYS A 162 1.53 1.44 -11.55
CA LYS A 162 0.62 0.39 -11.07
C LYS A 162 -0.59 0.28 -12.01
N TYR A 163 -1.14 -0.91 -12.16
CA TYR A 163 -2.40 -1.16 -12.84
C TYR A 163 -3.43 -1.74 -11.89
N ASN A 164 -4.61 -1.14 -11.86
CA ASN A 164 -5.76 -1.58 -11.08
C ASN A 164 -6.88 -2.04 -12.02
N PRO A 165 -7.19 -3.35 -12.10
CA PRO A 165 -8.26 -3.89 -12.93
C PRO A 165 -9.65 -3.44 -12.47
N PRO A 166 -10.74 -3.84 -13.14
CA PRO A 166 -12.10 -3.42 -12.80
C PRO A 166 -12.56 -3.70 -11.37
N THR A 167 -11.89 -4.58 -10.66
CA THR A 167 -12.10 -4.81 -9.23
C THR A 167 -11.53 -3.71 -8.34
N GLY A 168 -10.84 -2.71 -8.89
CA GLY A 168 -10.35 -1.51 -8.21
C GLY A 168 -9.04 -1.67 -7.44
N GLY A 169 -8.63 -2.89 -7.09
CA GLY A 169 -7.43 -3.16 -6.29
C GLY A 169 -6.20 -3.49 -7.13
N PRO A 170 -5.09 -3.88 -6.48
CA PRO A 170 -3.88 -4.29 -7.19
C PRO A 170 -4.15 -5.49 -8.10
N ALA A 171 -3.63 -5.44 -9.32
CA ALA A 171 -3.73 -6.54 -10.28
C ALA A 171 -3.10 -7.83 -9.74
N ASP A 172 -3.69 -8.97 -10.09
CA ASP A 172 -3.16 -10.29 -9.73
C ASP A 172 -1.86 -10.61 -10.50
N THR A 173 -1.28 -11.78 -10.17
CA THR A 173 0.00 -12.18 -10.77
C THR A 173 -0.12 -12.49 -12.26
N ASP A 174 -1.26 -13.03 -12.69
CA ASP A 174 -1.46 -13.42 -14.09
C ASP A 174 -1.54 -12.15 -14.96
N ALA A 175 -2.31 -11.15 -14.54
CA ALA A 175 -2.39 -9.86 -15.21
C ALA A 175 -1.03 -9.14 -15.23
N THR A 176 -0.35 -9.04 -14.09
CA THR A 176 0.94 -8.33 -14.01
C THR A 176 2.04 -9.02 -14.80
N SER A 177 2.08 -10.36 -14.81
CA SER A 177 3.04 -11.12 -15.62
C SER A 177 2.77 -10.94 -17.10
N TRP A 178 1.50 -11.04 -17.53
CA TRP A 178 1.13 -10.82 -18.92
C TRP A 178 1.51 -9.42 -19.41
N ILE A 179 1.20 -8.38 -18.61
CA ILE A 179 1.56 -6.99 -18.93
C ILE A 179 3.08 -6.81 -19.01
N ALA A 180 3.84 -7.36 -18.05
CA ALA A 180 5.30 -7.27 -18.04
C ALA A 180 5.93 -7.95 -19.26
N ASP A 181 5.50 -9.18 -19.58
CA ASP A 181 6.00 -9.92 -20.73
C ASP A 181 5.72 -9.18 -22.04
N LYS A 182 4.52 -8.64 -22.18
CA LYS A 182 4.12 -7.86 -23.35
C LYS A 182 4.90 -6.55 -23.48
N ALA A 183 5.07 -5.81 -22.36
CA ALA A 183 5.87 -4.59 -22.30
C ALA A 183 7.33 -4.86 -22.68
N ASN A 184 7.92 -5.94 -22.16
CA ASN A 184 9.28 -6.34 -22.50
C ASN A 184 9.40 -6.72 -23.98
N ALA A 185 8.39 -7.35 -24.59
CA ALA A 185 8.38 -7.62 -26.02
C ALA A 185 8.37 -6.32 -26.86
N TYR A 186 7.66 -5.28 -26.40
CA TYR A 186 7.71 -3.96 -27.03
C TYR A 186 9.08 -3.30 -26.91
N LEU A 187 9.74 -3.41 -25.76
CA LEU A 187 11.11 -2.92 -25.56
C LEU A 187 12.10 -3.65 -26.49
N ASP A 188 12.04 -5.00 -26.55
CA ASP A 188 12.90 -5.82 -27.41
C ASP A 188 12.70 -5.50 -28.91
N ALA A 189 11.49 -5.06 -29.32
CA ALA A 189 11.18 -4.62 -30.67
C ALA A 189 11.49 -3.14 -30.94
N GLY A 190 12.16 -2.43 -30.02
CA GLY A 190 12.50 -1.00 -30.20
C GLY A 190 11.29 -0.06 -30.21
N LEU A 191 10.17 -0.45 -29.62
CA LEU A 191 8.91 0.32 -29.51
C LEU A 191 8.23 0.64 -30.85
N GLU A 192 8.63 0.02 -31.95
CA GLU A 192 8.15 0.35 -33.32
C GLU A 192 6.63 0.27 -33.47
N SER A 193 5.95 -0.56 -32.70
CA SER A 193 4.50 -0.75 -32.77
C SER A 193 3.72 -0.06 -31.63
N VAL A 194 4.41 0.69 -30.76
CA VAL A 194 3.76 1.51 -29.74
C VAL A 194 3.16 2.76 -30.39
N GLN A 195 1.87 2.96 -30.21
CA GLN A 195 1.18 4.14 -30.73
C GLN A 195 1.33 5.31 -29.76
N ARG A 196 1.60 6.50 -30.31
CA ARG A 196 1.80 7.72 -29.53
C ARG A 196 1.12 8.91 -30.23
N ALA A 197 0.26 9.62 -29.54
CA ALA A 197 -0.35 10.85 -30.02
C ALA A 197 0.50 12.06 -29.61
N ASP A 198 0.45 13.12 -30.38
CA ASP A 198 1.05 14.40 -29.99
C ASP A 198 0.05 15.16 -29.09
N CYS A 199 0.07 14.81 -27.80
CA CYS A 199 -0.70 15.51 -26.76
C CYS A 199 0.08 16.69 -26.19
N ALA A 200 1.08 17.24 -26.89
CA ALA A 200 1.92 18.33 -26.45
C ALA A 200 1.11 19.61 -26.23
N GLY A 201 0.62 19.72 -25.01
CA GLY A 201 -0.14 20.83 -24.47
C GLY A 201 -1.44 20.35 -23.84
N SER A 202 -1.41 20.03 -22.57
CA SER A 202 -2.60 19.85 -21.72
C SER A 202 -3.41 21.14 -21.50
N GLY A 203 -3.22 22.10 -22.37
CA GLY A 203 -4.14 23.17 -22.69
C GLY A 203 -4.83 22.76 -23.98
N ALA A 204 -5.89 21.97 -23.91
CA ALA A 204 -6.71 21.52 -25.00
C ALA A 204 -6.68 22.47 -26.22
N GLY A 205 -5.82 22.19 -27.17
CA GLY A 205 -6.02 22.63 -28.55
C GLY A 205 -7.25 21.89 -29.06
N ALA A 206 -8.40 22.50 -28.87
CA ALA A 206 -9.68 21.97 -29.33
C ALA A 206 -9.58 21.57 -30.80
N GLY A 207 -9.75 20.27 -31.11
CA GLY A 207 -10.05 19.84 -32.45
C GLY A 207 -9.42 18.56 -33.00
N SER A 208 -8.71 17.74 -32.21
CA SER A 208 -8.35 16.40 -32.69
C SER A 208 -9.23 15.35 -31.98
N GLU A 209 -9.65 14.30 -32.70
CA GLU A 209 -10.39 13.16 -32.13
C GLU A 209 -9.65 12.53 -30.93
N GLU A 210 -8.32 12.65 -30.89
CA GLU A 210 -7.43 12.17 -29.83
C GLU A 210 -7.57 12.96 -28.53
N ALA A 211 -7.85 14.26 -28.58
CA ALA A 211 -8.09 15.09 -27.41
C ALA A 211 -9.49 14.87 -26.81
N GLU A 212 -10.45 14.35 -27.59
CA GLU A 212 -11.80 14.04 -27.13
C GLU A 212 -11.84 12.80 -26.21
N CYS A 213 -10.78 11.99 -26.16
CA CYS A 213 -10.70 10.80 -25.30
C CYS A 213 -10.26 11.10 -23.86
N ILE A 214 -9.76 12.30 -23.56
CA ILE A 214 -9.27 12.68 -22.22
C ILE A 214 -10.28 13.63 -21.59
N GLU A 215 -10.90 13.20 -20.50
CA GLU A 215 -11.89 13.97 -19.77
C GLU A 215 -11.45 14.22 -18.32
N LYS A 216 -11.94 15.31 -17.76
CA LYS A 216 -11.67 15.69 -16.36
C LYS A 216 -12.66 15.04 -15.41
N PHE A 217 -12.14 14.51 -14.28
CA PHE A 217 -12.93 13.90 -13.21
C PHE A 217 -12.55 14.49 -11.86
N ASP A 218 -13.53 14.80 -11.03
CA ASP A 218 -13.33 15.34 -9.68
C ASP A 218 -13.12 14.21 -8.67
N PHE A 219 -11.88 13.67 -8.63
CA PHE A 219 -11.53 12.63 -7.67
C PHE A 219 -11.66 13.13 -6.23
N LEU A 220 -11.21 14.35 -5.96
CA LEU A 220 -11.14 14.93 -4.64
C LEU A 220 -12.53 14.99 -3.97
N ASN A 221 -13.47 15.68 -4.60
CA ASN A 221 -14.78 15.83 -3.99
C ASN A 221 -15.60 14.53 -4.01
N THR A 222 -15.44 13.69 -5.05
CA THR A 222 -16.11 12.39 -5.13
C THR A 222 -15.73 11.51 -3.94
N TYR A 223 -14.44 11.43 -3.61
CA TYR A 223 -13.94 10.66 -2.49
C TYR A 223 -14.32 11.30 -1.14
N VAL A 224 -14.05 12.59 -0.96
CA VAL A 224 -14.25 13.28 0.32
C VAL A 224 -15.70 13.28 0.77
N HIS A 225 -16.65 13.53 -0.15
CA HIS A 225 -18.07 13.55 0.21
C HIS A 225 -18.62 12.16 0.59
N ALA A 226 -18.01 11.08 0.11
CA ALA A 226 -18.42 9.72 0.41
C ALA A 226 -17.89 9.20 1.77
N LEU A 227 -16.89 9.84 2.38
CA LEU A 227 -16.28 9.39 3.66
C LEU A 227 -17.28 9.06 4.78
N PRO A 228 -18.42 9.79 4.94
CA PRO A 228 -19.43 9.40 5.95
C PRO A 228 -20.05 8.02 5.74
N GLU A 229 -19.88 7.39 4.58
CA GLU A 229 -20.36 6.03 4.34
C GLU A 229 -19.49 4.97 5.02
N VAL A 230 -18.21 5.30 5.28
CA VAL A 230 -17.22 4.36 5.85
C VAL A 230 -16.78 4.76 7.27
N ILE A 231 -16.68 6.05 7.57
CA ILE A 231 -16.25 6.62 8.86
C ILE A 231 -17.42 7.34 9.55
N ASP A 232 -17.50 7.25 10.89
CA ASP A 232 -18.43 8.05 11.69
C ASP A 232 -17.89 9.47 11.91
N ILE A 233 -17.92 10.24 10.82
CA ILE A 233 -17.50 11.65 10.80
C ILE A 233 -18.26 12.49 11.85
N ASP A 234 -19.53 12.17 12.08
CA ASP A 234 -20.36 12.86 13.06
C ASP A 234 -19.88 12.65 14.50
N ALA A 235 -19.44 11.46 14.84
CA ALA A 235 -18.85 11.16 16.14
C ALA A 235 -17.56 11.96 16.37
N ILE A 236 -16.66 11.97 15.36
CA ILE A 236 -15.39 12.71 15.42
C ILE A 236 -15.68 14.21 15.64
N ARG A 237 -16.58 14.79 14.83
CA ARG A 237 -16.96 16.21 14.92
C ARG A 237 -17.58 16.56 16.27
N LYS A 238 -18.52 15.76 16.77
CA LYS A 238 -19.20 15.99 18.04
C LYS A 238 -18.25 15.89 19.24
N ALA A 239 -17.29 14.97 19.20
CA ALA A 239 -16.28 14.84 20.22
C ALA A 239 -15.23 15.97 20.18
N GLY A 240 -15.14 16.70 19.06
CA GLY A 240 -14.19 17.79 18.87
C GLY A 240 -12.73 17.32 18.84
N VAL A 241 -12.48 16.09 18.38
CA VAL A 241 -11.14 15.50 18.30
C VAL A 241 -10.21 16.39 17.49
N ARG A 242 -9.08 16.77 18.09
CA ARG A 242 -8.03 17.55 17.43
C ARG A 242 -7.10 16.61 16.68
N ILE A 243 -7.14 16.67 15.35
CA ILE A 243 -6.39 15.78 14.47
C ILE A 243 -5.22 16.54 13.84
N GLY A 244 -4.02 15.98 13.92
CA GLY A 244 -2.87 16.39 13.10
C GLY A 244 -2.68 15.39 11.97
N ALA A 245 -2.92 15.77 10.72
CA ALA A 245 -2.72 14.91 9.57
C ALA A 245 -1.44 15.30 8.82
N ASP A 246 -0.52 14.37 8.68
CA ASP A 246 0.74 14.54 7.96
C ASP A 246 0.73 13.69 6.68
N PRO A 247 0.40 14.26 5.52
CA PRO A 247 0.47 13.56 4.25
C PRO A 247 1.90 13.37 3.74
N MET A 248 2.91 13.75 4.51
CA MET A 248 4.32 13.75 4.11
C MET A 248 4.57 14.41 2.74
N GLY A 249 3.81 15.49 2.44
CA GLY A 249 3.86 16.16 1.14
C GLY A 249 3.37 15.30 -0.03
N GLY A 250 2.64 14.24 0.25
CA GLY A 250 2.11 13.29 -0.73
C GLY A 250 0.82 13.71 -1.40
N ALA A 251 0.19 12.80 -2.12
CA ALA A 251 -1.00 13.04 -2.93
C ALA A 251 -2.23 13.47 -2.11
N SER A 252 -2.27 13.16 -0.81
CA SER A 252 -3.42 13.51 0.04
C SER A 252 -3.37 14.89 0.68
N VAL A 253 -2.38 15.75 0.38
CA VAL A 253 -2.31 17.13 0.92
C VAL A 253 -3.64 17.88 0.72
N ALA A 254 -4.13 17.94 -0.52
CA ALA A 254 -5.39 18.60 -0.84
C ALA A 254 -6.60 17.86 -0.24
N TYR A 255 -6.55 16.54 -0.14
CA TYR A 255 -7.62 15.71 0.43
C TYR A 255 -7.83 16.01 1.92
N TRP A 256 -6.76 16.05 2.72
CA TRP A 256 -6.85 16.37 4.14
C TRP A 256 -7.41 17.78 4.40
N ALA A 257 -6.95 18.77 3.61
CA ALA A 257 -7.50 20.12 3.70
C ALA A 257 -8.98 20.15 3.37
N ARG A 258 -9.40 19.43 2.33
CA ARG A 258 -10.81 19.35 1.92
C ARG A 258 -11.68 18.57 2.91
N ILE A 259 -11.15 17.49 3.50
CA ILE A 259 -11.83 16.74 4.59
C ILE A 259 -12.13 17.66 5.77
N ALA A 260 -11.14 18.45 6.20
CA ALA A 260 -11.32 19.41 7.29
C ALA A 260 -12.44 20.40 6.98
N GLU A 261 -12.45 20.96 5.78
CA GLU A 261 -13.44 21.96 5.33
C GLU A 261 -14.86 21.36 5.21
N VAL A 262 -15.02 20.32 4.38
CA VAL A 262 -16.33 19.73 4.05
C VAL A 262 -17.00 19.15 5.29
N HIS A 263 -16.23 18.48 6.14
CA HIS A 263 -16.78 17.81 7.30
C HIS A 263 -16.71 18.63 8.58
N ASN A 264 -16.16 19.84 8.53
CA ASN A 264 -16.00 20.74 9.67
C ASN A 264 -15.31 20.03 10.85
N LEU A 265 -14.18 19.38 10.58
CA LEU A 265 -13.37 18.70 11.57
C LEU A 265 -12.28 19.64 12.13
N ASN A 266 -11.94 19.46 13.40
CA ASN A 266 -10.80 20.13 14.02
C ASN A 266 -9.49 19.43 13.59
N LEU A 267 -9.14 19.60 12.32
CA LEU A 267 -8.04 18.94 11.65
C LEU A 267 -7.06 19.97 11.09
N THR A 268 -5.78 19.74 11.36
CA THR A 268 -4.66 20.53 10.82
C THR A 268 -3.79 19.65 9.93
N VAL A 269 -3.53 20.10 8.70
CA VAL A 269 -2.54 19.48 7.82
C VAL A 269 -1.15 19.95 8.27
N VAL A 270 -0.27 19.01 8.61
CA VAL A 270 1.03 19.32 9.23
C VAL A 270 2.08 19.65 8.18
N ASN A 271 2.35 18.79 7.23
CA ASN A 271 3.28 19.03 6.12
C ASN A 271 2.49 19.23 4.83
N ASP A 272 2.07 20.47 4.59
CA ASP A 272 1.20 20.85 3.46
C ASP A 272 1.99 21.24 2.20
N GLN A 273 3.32 21.25 2.25
CA GLN A 273 4.17 21.58 1.12
C GLN A 273 4.37 20.35 0.22
N VAL A 274 4.10 20.52 -1.06
CA VAL A 274 4.42 19.53 -2.08
C VAL A 274 5.77 19.90 -2.70
N ASP A 275 6.76 19.04 -2.52
CA ASP A 275 8.13 19.18 -3.03
C ASP A 275 8.56 17.82 -3.61
N PRO A 276 8.85 17.70 -4.91
CA PRO A 276 9.23 16.42 -5.52
C PRO A 276 10.58 15.87 -5.03
N ALA A 277 11.38 16.69 -4.33
CA ALA A 277 12.59 16.26 -3.63
C ALA A 277 12.31 15.84 -2.18
N PHE A 278 11.12 16.11 -1.63
CA PHE A 278 10.71 15.86 -0.24
C PHE A 278 11.75 16.36 0.77
N GLY A 279 12.35 17.52 0.49
CA GLY A 279 13.50 18.06 1.24
C GLY A 279 13.19 18.45 2.69
N PHE A 280 11.91 18.54 3.06
CA PHE A 280 11.45 18.83 4.43
C PHE A 280 11.43 17.57 5.32
N MET A 281 11.57 16.37 4.74
CA MET A 281 11.51 15.11 5.48
C MET A 281 12.75 14.89 6.36
N THR A 282 12.59 14.05 7.38
CA THR A 282 13.70 13.44 8.11
C THR A 282 14.20 12.20 7.40
N LEU A 283 15.49 11.89 7.55
CA LEU A 283 16.09 10.70 6.96
C LEU A 283 15.57 9.44 7.65
N ASP A 284 15.24 8.43 6.87
CA ASP A 284 14.84 7.13 7.38
C ASP A 284 16.03 6.31 7.92
N SER A 285 15.75 5.14 8.42
CA SER A 285 16.68 4.21 9.07
C SER A 285 17.90 3.84 8.22
N ASP A 286 17.78 3.91 6.88
CA ASP A 286 18.85 3.67 5.91
C ASP A 286 19.62 4.95 5.51
N GLY A 287 19.23 6.13 6.06
CA GLY A 287 19.84 7.41 5.75
C GLY A 287 19.33 8.06 4.47
N LYS A 288 18.25 7.58 3.89
CA LYS A 288 17.60 8.16 2.71
C LYS A 288 16.31 8.87 3.11
N ILE A 289 15.85 9.77 2.25
CA ILE A 289 14.50 10.33 2.34
C ILE A 289 13.53 9.23 1.88
N ARG A 290 12.58 8.86 2.77
CA ARG A 290 11.47 7.96 2.49
C ARG A 290 10.22 8.48 3.16
N MET A 291 9.09 8.41 2.48
CA MET A 291 7.80 8.80 3.01
C MET A 291 7.10 7.59 3.67
N ASP A 292 7.83 6.89 4.56
CA ASP A 292 7.31 5.70 5.25
C ASP A 292 6.66 6.07 6.58
N CYS A 293 5.34 6.15 6.59
CA CYS A 293 4.55 6.48 7.78
C CYS A 293 4.57 5.40 8.89
N SER A 294 5.15 4.24 8.64
CA SER A 294 5.41 3.22 9.65
C SER A 294 6.80 3.33 10.30
N SER A 295 7.68 4.16 9.74
CA SER A 295 9.05 4.35 10.24
C SER A 295 9.12 5.42 11.34
N PRO A 296 9.63 5.09 12.53
CA PRO A 296 9.87 6.08 13.58
C PRO A 296 10.84 7.20 13.14
N SER A 297 11.75 6.91 12.22
CA SER A 297 12.72 7.88 11.71
C SER A 297 12.09 8.85 10.72
N ALA A 298 11.29 8.37 9.79
CA ALA A 298 10.56 9.22 8.84
C ALA A 298 9.47 10.06 9.54
N MET A 299 8.82 9.50 10.57
CA MET A 299 7.78 10.15 11.38
C MET A 299 8.32 11.01 12.53
N ALA A 300 9.64 11.17 12.67
CA ALA A 300 10.24 11.80 13.84
C ALA A 300 9.76 13.24 14.08
N SER A 301 9.50 14.02 13.03
CA SER A 301 8.98 15.39 13.12
C SER A 301 7.56 15.40 13.70
N LEU A 302 6.65 14.56 13.22
CA LEU A 302 5.28 14.47 13.71
C LEU A 302 5.23 13.94 15.15
N VAL A 303 5.98 12.87 15.45
CA VAL A 303 6.08 12.33 16.81
C VAL A 303 6.56 13.40 17.79
N SER A 304 7.56 14.20 17.40
CA SER A 304 8.07 15.30 18.24
C SER A 304 7.03 16.41 18.43
N ALA A 305 6.24 16.73 17.40
CA ALA A 305 5.16 17.72 17.48
C ALA A 305 4.03 17.27 18.44
N VAL A 306 3.74 15.98 18.48
CA VAL A 306 2.72 15.41 19.40
C VAL A 306 3.24 15.31 20.83
N ALA A 307 4.53 14.92 21.02
CA ALA A 307 5.15 14.77 22.33
C ALA A 307 5.63 16.09 22.97
N GLY A 308 5.49 17.23 22.28
CA GLY A 308 6.03 18.54 22.66
C GLY A 308 5.60 19.02 24.06
N GLN A 309 6.41 19.93 24.65
CA GLN A 309 6.24 20.41 26.03
C GLN A 309 4.92 21.16 26.24
N GLY A 310 3.99 20.53 26.99
CA GLY A 310 2.67 21.06 27.31
C GLY A 310 1.57 20.08 26.93
N ALA A 311 0.31 20.51 27.01
CA ALA A 311 -0.79 19.72 26.45
C ALA A 311 -0.54 19.56 24.94
N SER A 312 -0.52 18.32 24.45
CA SER A 312 -0.38 18.02 23.01
C SER A 312 -1.32 18.90 22.20
N SER A 313 -0.85 19.43 21.07
CA SER A 313 -1.68 20.20 20.14
C SER A 313 -2.78 19.32 19.54
N TYR A 314 -2.57 18.02 19.50
CA TYR A 314 -3.47 17.03 18.90
C TYR A 314 -3.86 15.95 19.91
N ASP A 315 -5.09 15.46 19.80
CA ASP A 315 -5.58 14.30 20.54
C ASP A 315 -5.18 13.00 19.86
N ILE A 316 -5.00 13.07 18.53
CA ILE A 316 -4.42 12.05 17.66
C ILE A 316 -3.69 12.72 16.49
N ALA A 317 -2.61 12.11 16.04
CA ALA A 317 -1.99 12.52 14.79
C ALA A 317 -1.76 11.29 13.89
N THR A 318 -1.71 11.53 12.58
CA THR A 318 -1.67 10.48 11.58
C THR A 318 -0.72 10.86 10.45
N GLY A 319 -0.16 9.85 9.77
CA GLY A 319 0.69 10.05 8.60
C GLY A 319 0.34 9.12 7.46
N ASN A 320 0.52 9.61 6.23
CA ASN A 320 0.39 8.79 5.02
C ASN A 320 1.70 8.79 4.23
N ASP A 321 1.95 7.70 3.51
CA ASP A 321 2.99 7.69 2.48
C ASP A 321 2.57 8.49 1.24
N ALA A 322 3.47 8.64 0.27
CA ALA A 322 3.27 9.61 -0.82
C ALA A 322 2.02 9.37 -1.68
N ASP A 323 1.53 8.13 -1.79
CA ASP A 323 0.28 7.81 -2.49
C ASP A 323 -0.88 7.46 -1.55
N SER A 324 -0.66 7.62 -0.25
CA SER A 324 -1.65 7.48 0.84
C SER A 324 -2.34 6.12 0.91
N ASP A 325 -1.63 5.08 0.47
CA ASP A 325 -2.11 3.70 0.63
C ASP A 325 -1.75 3.09 2.00
N ARG A 326 -0.94 3.83 2.83
CA ARG A 326 -0.54 3.44 4.18
C ARG A 326 -0.92 4.46 5.23
N HIS A 327 -0.96 3.99 6.47
CA HIS A 327 -1.29 4.79 7.65
C HIS A 327 -0.16 4.78 8.69
N GLY A 328 -0.02 5.86 9.43
CA GLY A 328 0.83 5.93 10.60
C GLY A 328 0.08 6.62 11.74
N ILE A 329 -0.14 5.92 12.85
CA ILE A 329 -0.94 6.44 13.96
C ILE A 329 -0.02 6.88 15.10
N VAL A 330 -0.12 8.15 15.48
CA VAL A 330 0.65 8.74 16.58
C VAL A 330 -0.28 9.18 17.69
N THR A 331 -0.08 8.62 18.88
CA THR A 331 -0.88 8.95 20.06
C THR A 331 -0.04 9.72 21.08
N PRO A 332 -0.64 10.64 21.87
CA PRO A 332 0.10 11.40 22.88
C PRO A 332 0.73 10.54 23.98
N ASP A 333 0.13 9.39 24.26
CA ASP A 333 0.53 8.49 25.34
C ASP A 333 1.59 7.45 24.92
N ALA A 334 1.66 7.06 23.63
CA ALA A 334 2.56 6.00 23.18
C ALA A 334 3.42 6.37 21.96
N GLY A 335 3.24 7.57 21.37
CA GLY A 335 3.94 7.96 20.16
C GLY A 335 3.43 7.19 18.94
N LEU A 336 4.34 6.85 17.99
CA LEU A 336 4.01 6.09 16.78
C LEU A 336 3.68 4.64 17.15
N MET A 337 2.46 4.22 16.82
CA MET A 337 2.02 2.84 17.01
C MET A 337 2.66 1.89 15.98
N ASN A 338 2.98 0.68 16.43
CA ASN A 338 3.29 -0.40 15.50
C ASN A 338 2.05 -0.73 14.65
N PRO A 339 2.18 -0.86 13.32
CA PRO A 339 1.04 -1.18 12.45
C PRO A 339 0.27 -2.43 12.89
N ASN A 340 0.95 -3.50 13.30
CA ASN A 340 0.28 -4.71 13.81
C ASN A 340 -0.64 -4.42 15.01
N HIS A 341 -0.22 -3.51 15.90
CA HIS A 341 -1.02 -3.13 17.08
C HIS A 341 -2.29 -2.39 16.63
N TYR A 342 -2.13 -1.45 15.70
CA TYR A 342 -3.25 -0.70 15.19
C TYR A 342 -4.22 -1.56 14.38
N LEU A 343 -3.73 -2.50 13.57
CA LEU A 343 -4.58 -3.47 12.86
C LEU A 343 -5.44 -4.30 13.83
N ALA A 344 -4.86 -4.78 14.94
CA ALA A 344 -5.60 -5.54 15.96
C ALA A 344 -6.71 -4.70 16.61
N VAL A 345 -6.43 -3.42 16.93
CA VAL A 345 -7.42 -2.47 17.46
C VAL A 345 -8.50 -2.17 16.43
N SER A 346 -8.14 -1.96 15.17
CA SER A 346 -9.09 -1.70 14.08
C SER A 346 -10.06 -2.87 13.90
N VAL A 347 -9.55 -4.09 13.93
CA VAL A 347 -10.38 -5.31 13.85
C VAL A 347 -11.33 -5.41 15.05
N ASP A 348 -10.83 -5.26 16.29
CA ASP A 348 -11.67 -5.31 17.50
C ASP A 348 -12.78 -4.27 17.44
N TYR A 349 -12.44 -3.04 17.04
CA TYR A 349 -13.39 -1.95 16.98
C TYR A 349 -14.43 -2.14 15.86
N LEU A 350 -13.99 -2.35 14.60
CA LEU A 350 -14.88 -2.44 13.46
C LEU A 350 -15.89 -3.58 13.61
N PHE A 351 -15.46 -4.78 13.97
CA PHE A 351 -16.34 -5.93 14.09
C PHE A 351 -17.25 -5.88 15.35
N SER A 352 -17.00 -4.94 16.26
CA SER A 352 -17.87 -4.65 17.40
C SER A 352 -18.84 -3.47 17.16
N HIS A 353 -18.60 -2.61 16.15
CA HIS A 353 -19.35 -1.37 15.92
C HIS A 353 -19.98 -1.26 14.54
N ARG A 354 -19.77 -2.21 13.62
CA ARG A 354 -20.38 -2.24 12.28
C ARG A 354 -21.51 -3.27 12.24
N GLU A 355 -22.66 -2.92 12.83
CA GLU A 355 -23.80 -3.83 13.00
C GLU A 355 -24.42 -4.33 11.69
N GLN A 356 -24.23 -3.57 10.59
CA GLN A 356 -24.78 -3.94 9.27
C GLN A 356 -23.85 -4.86 8.48
N TRP A 357 -22.63 -5.12 8.97
CA TRP A 357 -21.73 -6.02 8.29
C TRP A 357 -22.25 -7.47 8.35
N PRO A 358 -22.08 -8.27 7.26
CA PRO A 358 -22.46 -9.66 7.28
C PRO A 358 -21.87 -10.41 8.48
N ALA A 359 -22.66 -11.23 9.12
CA ALA A 359 -22.21 -12.00 10.29
C ALA A 359 -21.04 -12.93 9.94
N GLU A 360 -20.97 -13.38 8.68
CA GLU A 360 -19.95 -14.26 8.13
C GLU A 360 -18.72 -13.52 7.62
N ALA A 361 -18.75 -12.19 7.57
CA ALA A 361 -17.61 -11.40 7.07
C ALA A 361 -16.34 -11.76 7.85
N ALA A 362 -15.32 -12.20 7.12
CA ALA A 362 -14.05 -12.63 7.67
C ALA A 362 -13.12 -11.44 7.91
N VAL A 363 -12.12 -11.66 8.76
CA VAL A 363 -10.99 -10.73 8.95
C VAL A 363 -9.82 -11.21 8.11
N GLY A 364 -9.36 -10.39 7.17
CA GLY A 364 -8.20 -10.65 6.32
C GLY A 364 -6.90 -10.13 6.97
N LYS A 365 -5.87 -10.98 7.03
CA LYS A 365 -4.50 -10.56 7.38
C LYS A 365 -3.48 -11.31 6.54
N THR A 366 -2.26 -10.76 6.42
CA THR A 366 -1.14 -11.51 5.84
C THR A 366 -0.56 -12.49 6.86
N LEU A 367 0.05 -13.56 6.35
CA LEU A 367 0.66 -14.61 7.18
C LEU A 367 1.80 -14.11 8.09
N VAL A 368 2.36 -12.93 7.81
CA VAL A 368 3.43 -12.29 8.58
C VAL A 368 2.93 -11.18 9.53
N SER A 369 1.64 -10.88 9.51
CA SER A 369 1.01 -9.99 10.49
C SER A 369 0.86 -10.68 11.85
N SER A 370 0.76 -9.87 12.92
CA SER A 370 0.68 -10.36 14.30
C SER A 370 -0.46 -11.35 14.53
N THR A 371 -0.21 -12.40 15.31
CA THR A 371 -1.21 -13.34 15.79
C THR A 371 -2.04 -12.79 16.97
N MET A 372 -1.78 -11.56 17.44
CA MET A 372 -2.73 -10.81 18.24
C MET A 372 -4.08 -10.70 17.50
N ILE A 373 -4.05 -10.47 16.17
CA ILE A 373 -5.26 -10.43 15.33
C ILE A 373 -6.01 -11.75 15.40
N ASP A 374 -5.33 -12.90 15.37
CA ASP A 374 -5.95 -14.23 15.49
C ASP A 374 -6.71 -14.39 16.81
N ARG A 375 -6.09 -13.94 17.92
CA ARG A 375 -6.69 -14.00 19.25
C ARG A 375 -7.91 -13.07 19.35
N VAL A 376 -7.85 -11.89 18.77
CA VAL A 376 -8.97 -10.94 18.69
C VAL A 376 -10.12 -11.55 17.87
N VAL A 377 -9.83 -12.05 16.66
CA VAL A 377 -10.80 -12.68 15.76
C VAL A 377 -11.51 -13.85 16.45
N LYS A 378 -10.75 -14.71 17.14
CA LYS A 378 -11.31 -15.81 17.94
C LYS A 378 -12.21 -15.29 19.07
N GLY A 379 -11.78 -14.22 19.76
CA GLY A 379 -12.56 -13.59 20.84
C GLY A 379 -13.86 -12.96 20.36
N LEU A 380 -13.91 -12.49 19.11
CA LEU A 380 -15.09 -11.94 18.44
C LEU A 380 -16.00 -13.02 17.82
N GLY A 381 -15.55 -14.29 17.80
CA GLY A 381 -16.28 -15.38 17.17
C GLY A 381 -16.36 -15.24 15.64
N ARG A 382 -15.36 -14.58 15.01
CA ARG A 382 -15.28 -14.34 13.57
C ARG A 382 -14.33 -15.33 12.88
N THR A 383 -14.38 -15.37 11.56
CA THR A 383 -13.48 -16.19 10.74
C THR A 383 -12.24 -15.38 10.37
N LEU A 384 -11.07 -16.04 10.45
CA LEU A 384 -9.81 -15.49 9.97
C LEU A 384 -9.56 -15.94 8.52
N ASN A 385 -9.19 -15.00 7.65
CA ASN A 385 -8.73 -15.22 6.29
C ASN A 385 -7.24 -14.86 6.20
N GLU A 386 -6.35 -15.79 6.62
CA GLU A 386 -4.90 -15.59 6.54
C GLU A 386 -4.40 -15.93 5.14
N VAL A 387 -3.78 -14.96 4.45
CA VAL A 387 -3.36 -15.05 3.05
C VAL A 387 -1.86 -14.77 2.89
N PRO A 388 -1.23 -15.07 1.73
CA PRO A 388 0.14 -14.66 1.47
C PRO A 388 0.31 -13.14 1.52
N VAL A 389 1.56 -12.66 1.60
CA VAL A 389 1.86 -11.22 1.53
C VAL A 389 1.41 -10.64 0.18
N GLY A 390 0.70 -9.52 0.24
CA GLY A 390 0.19 -8.79 -0.91
C GLY A 390 -1.31 -8.51 -0.80
N PHE A 391 -1.68 -7.25 -0.89
CA PHE A 391 -3.06 -6.78 -0.68
C PHE A 391 -4.07 -7.38 -1.70
N LYS A 392 -3.59 -7.73 -2.90
CA LYS A 392 -4.39 -8.36 -3.95
C LYS A 392 -5.20 -9.59 -3.51
N TRP A 393 -4.74 -10.29 -2.47
CA TRP A 393 -5.43 -11.46 -1.95
C TRP A 393 -6.73 -11.15 -1.20
N PHE A 394 -6.90 -9.89 -0.76
CA PHE A 394 -8.14 -9.44 -0.10
C PHE A 394 -9.18 -8.94 -1.09
N VAL A 395 -8.76 -8.56 -2.32
CA VAL A 395 -9.62 -7.94 -3.34
C VAL A 395 -10.94 -8.69 -3.56
N PRO A 396 -10.96 -10.00 -3.86
CA PRO A 396 -12.22 -10.69 -4.09
C PRO A 396 -13.17 -10.66 -2.89
N GLY A 397 -12.63 -10.85 -1.69
CA GLY A 397 -13.41 -10.85 -0.46
C GLY A 397 -13.96 -9.47 -0.08
N LEU A 398 -13.19 -8.39 -0.33
CA LEU A 398 -13.66 -7.03 -0.12
C LEU A 398 -14.74 -6.63 -1.13
N VAL A 399 -14.58 -7.01 -2.42
CA VAL A 399 -15.58 -6.71 -3.46
C VAL A 399 -16.93 -7.31 -3.13
N ASN A 400 -16.97 -8.58 -2.73
CA ASN A 400 -18.24 -9.29 -2.48
C ASN A 400 -18.70 -9.25 -1.01
N GLY A 401 -17.96 -8.56 -0.13
CA GLY A 401 -18.31 -8.39 1.28
C GLY A 401 -18.06 -9.62 2.17
N SER A 402 -17.45 -10.69 1.65
CA SER A 402 -17.07 -11.87 2.46
C SER A 402 -15.86 -11.62 3.37
N VAL A 403 -15.07 -10.58 3.09
CA VAL A 403 -14.02 -10.06 3.95
C VAL A 403 -14.39 -8.64 4.36
N GLY A 404 -14.57 -8.40 5.66
CA GLY A 404 -14.94 -7.09 6.20
C GLY A 404 -13.75 -6.13 6.35
N PHE A 405 -12.58 -6.68 6.57
CA PHE A 405 -11.32 -5.97 6.78
C PHE A 405 -10.17 -6.75 6.18
N GLY A 406 -9.26 -6.09 5.48
CA GLY A 406 -7.99 -6.63 5.01
C GLY A 406 -6.83 -5.76 5.49
N GLY A 407 -5.79 -6.36 6.07
CA GLY A 407 -4.65 -5.60 6.60
C GLY A 407 -3.30 -6.30 6.46
N GLU A 408 -2.25 -5.49 6.30
CA GLU A 408 -0.86 -5.89 6.18
C GLU A 408 0.00 -5.22 7.25
N GLU A 409 0.98 -5.93 7.80
CA GLU A 409 1.94 -5.41 8.78
C GLU A 409 2.76 -4.21 8.27
N SER A 410 2.74 -3.98 6.97
CA SER A 410 3.36 -2.83 6.29
C SER A 410 2.53 -1.55 6.36
N ALA A 411 1.54 -1.50 7.26
CA ALA A 411 0.64 -0.37 7.49
C ALA A 411 -0.39 -0.12 6.37
N GLY A 412 -0.71 -1.13 5.57
CA GLY A 412 -1.78 -1.06 4.59
C GLY A 412 -3.05 -1.74 5.09
N ALA A 413 -4.20 -1.08 4.96
CA ALA A 413 -5.49 -1.67 5.31
C ALA A 413 -6.61 -1.08 4.45
N SER A 414 -7.69 -1.84 4.30
CA SER A 414 -8.98 -1.36 3.81
C SER A 414 -10.11 -2.16 4.46
N PHE A 415 -11.30 -1.59 4.50
CA PHE A 415 -12.47 -2.22 5.10
C PHE A 415 -13.77 -1.73 4.45
N LEU A 416 -14.84 -2.47 4.69
CA LEU A 416 -16.15 -2.22 4.10
C LEU A 416 -16.77 -0.91 4.62
N ARG A 417 -17.69 -0.34 3.85
CA ARG A 417 -18.61 0.70 4.29
C ARG A 417 -19.44 0.23 5.48
N LYS A 418 -20.07 1.17 6.16
CA LYS A 418 -20.94 0.88 7.32
C LYS A 418 -22.09 -0.07 6.97
N ASP A 419 -22.58 -0.02 5.74
CA ASP A 419 -23.64 -0.89 5.22
C ASP A 419 -23.17 -2.29 4.77
N GLY A 420 -21.87 -2.58 4.87
CA GLY A 420 -21.28 -3.85 4.47
C GLY A 420 -20.92 -3.94 2.98
N THR A 421 -21.06 -2.88 2.21
CA THR A 421 -20.62 -2.84 0.81
C THR A 421 -19.16 -2.42 0.70
N VAL A 422 -18.53 -2.73 -0.46
CA VAL A 422 -17.14 -2.39 -0.71
C VAL A 422 -16.92 -0.87 -0.74
N TRP A 423 -15.83 -0.42 -0.07
CA TRP A 423 -15.34 0.96 -0.14
C TRP A 423 -14.20 1.09 -1.14
N SER A 424 -13.08 0.48 -0.84
CA SER A 424 -11.87 0.41 -1.66
C SER A 424 -11.32 -1.02 -1.58
N THR A 425 -10.76 -1.51 -2.67
CA THR A 425 -10.08 -2.80 -2.74
C THR A 425 -8.58 -2.66 -2.86
N ASP A 426 -8.07 -1.43 -2.95
CA ASP A 426 -6.69 -1.10 -2.61
C ASP A 426 -6.61 -0.62 -1.15
N LYS A 427 -5.41 -0.58 -0.60
CA LYS A 427 -5.13 -0.04 0.72
C LYS A 427 -5.55 1.43 0.77
N ASP A 428 -6.10 1.84 1.89
CA ASP A 428 -6.58 3.21 2.10
C ASP A 428 -6.11 3.74 3.45
N GLY A 429 -5.01 4.50 3.42
CA GLY A 429 -4.45 5.13 4.62
C GLY A 429 -5.36 6.21 5.19
N ILE A 430 -6.09 6.92 4.34
CA ILE A 430 -6.95 8.03 4.78
C ILE A 430 -8.09 7.54 5.68
N ILE A 431 -8.79 6.45 5.26
CA ILE A 431 -9.86 5.91 6.12
C ILE A 431 -9.30 5.22 7.37
N ALA A 432 -8.11 4.61 7.28
CA ALA A 432 -7.45 4.03 8.44
C ALA A 432 -7.07 5.11 9.46
N ASP A 433 -6.59 6.25 9.02
CA ASP A 433 -6.27 7.40 9.86
C ASP A 433 -7.50 8.04 10.49
N LEU A 434 -8.56 8.25 9.72
CA LEU A 434 -9.85 8.74 10.25
C LEU A 434 -10.49 7.75 11.22
N LEU A 435 -10.31 6.44 11.02
CA LEU A 435 -10.77 5.41 11.95
C LEU A 435 -10.12 5.56 13.34
N ALA A 436 -8.84 5.96 13.40
CA ALA A 436 -8.18 6.21 14.67
C ALA A 436 -8.85 7.36 15.45
N ALA A 437 -9.26 8.42 14.75
CA ALA A 437 -10.03 9.51 15.34
C ALA A 437 -11.45 9.08 15.74
N GLU A 438 -12.11 8.22 14.95
CA GLU A 438 -13.40 7.63 15.28
C GLU A 438 -13.33 6.78 16.56
N ILE A 439 -12.31 5.91 16.66
CA ILE A 439 -12.08 5.08 17.85
C ILE A 439 -11.96 5.97 19.10
N LEU A 440 -11.16 7.02 19.05
CA LEU A 440 -11.02 7.96 20.16
C LEU A 440 -12.35 8.67 20.48
N ALA A 441 -13.05 9.15 19.46
CA ALA A 441 -14.32 9.87 19.63
C ALA A 441 -15.42 9.01 20.28
N VAL A 442 -15.52 7.74 19.88
CA VAL A 442 -16.59 6.83 20.32
C VAL A 442 -16.25 6.18 21.66
N THR A 443 -14.99 5.77 21.86
CA THR A 443 -14.60 5.02 23.05
C THR A 443 -14.05 5.89 24.18
N GLY A 444 -13.64 7.12 23.88
CA GLY A 444 -12.93 8.01 24.81
C GLY A 444 -11.49 7.56 25.12
N LYS A 445 -10.96 6.59 24.35
CA LYS A 445 -9.62 6.02 24.52
C LYS A 445 -8.85 6.11 23.22
N THR A 446 -7.54 6.41 23.31
CA THR A 446 -6.66 6.35 22.15
C THR A 446 -6.53 4.92 21.63
N PRO A 447 -6.17 4.71 20.34
CA PRO A 447 -5.88 3.37 19.84
C PRO A 447 -4.80 2.63 20.62
N SER A 448 -3.79 3.31 21.17
CA SER A 448 -2.77 2.71 22.03
C SER A 448 -3.35 2.21 23.35
N GLN A 449 -4.25 2.98 23.98
CA GLN A 449 -4.95 2.53 25.19
C GLN A 449 -5.88 1.33 24.92
N ARG A 450 -6.53 1.32 23.74
CA ARG A 450 -7.31 0.15 23.31
C ARG A 450 -6.42 -1.08 23.09
N TYR A 451 -5.21 -0.89 22.52
CA TYR A 451 -4.27 -1.99 22.37
C TYR A 451 -3.80 -2.56 23.71
N ALA A 452 -3.52 -1.71 24.70
CA ALA A 452 -3.19 -2.17 26.05
C ALA A 452 -4.29 -3.06 26.67
N GLU A 453 -5.57 -2.75 26.41
CA GLU A 453 -6.68 -3.62 26.83
C GLU A 453 -6.67 -4.99 26.12
N LEU A 454 -6.27 -5.02 24.84
CA LEU A 454 -6.10 -6.29 24.12
C LEU A 454 -4.93 -7.11 24.68
N GLU A 455 -3.81 -6.46 25.05
CA GLU A 455 -2.69 -7.13 25.72
C GLU A 455 -3.08 -7.72 27.08
N GLU A 456 -3.85 -7.00 27.89
CA GLU A 456 -4.38 -7.52 29.15
C GLU A 456 -5.26 -8.76 28.94
N LYS A 457 -6.06 -8.76 27.88
CA LYS A 457 -7.02 -9.83 27.59
C LYS A 457 -6.40 -11.05 26.92
N TYR A 458 -5.44 -10.83 26.01
CA TYR A 458 -4.94 -11.86 25.11
C TYR A 458 -3.44 -12.17 25.28
N GLY A 459 -2.72 -11.41 26.10
CA GLY A 459 -1.27 -11.46 26.26
C GLY A 459 -0.56 -10.44 25.37
N ALA A 460 0.65 -10.02 25.78
CA ALA A 460 1.46 -9.04 25.09
C ALA A 460 2.47 -9.75 24.18
N PRO A 461 2.34 -9.65 22.84
CA PRO A 461 3.32 -10.21 21.93
C PRO A 461 4.54 -9.30 21.78
N VAL A 462 5.68 -9.91 21.52
CA VAL A 462 6.88 -9.24 21.00
C VAL A 462 7.13 -9.74 19.59
N TYR A 463 7.41 -8.81 18.68
CA TYR A 463 7.54 -9.07 17.24
C TYR A 463 8.87 -8.55 16.73
N SER A 464 9.51 -9.29 15.83
CA SER A 464 10.75 -8.87 15.18
C SER A 464 10.82 -9.34 13.73
N ARG A 465 11.66 -8.65 12.95
CA ARG A 465 11.99 -9.01 11.58
C ARG A 465 13.51 -8.94 11.37
N ILE A 466 14.07 -9.96 10.74
CA ILE A 466 15.44 -9.98 10.26
C ILE A 466 15.42 -9.89 8.74
N ASP A 467 16.18 -8.94 8.19
CA ASP A 467 16.46 -8.82 6.76
C ASP A 467 17.92 -9.23 6.53
N ALA A 468 18.17 -10.22 5.69
CA ALA A 468 19.52 -10.69 5.38
C ALA A 468 19.75 -10.76 3.86
N PRO A 469 20.98 -10.48 3.36
CA PRO A 469 21.29 -10.56 1.93
C PRO A 469 21.05 -11.97 1.38
N ALA A 470 20.53 -12.06 0.17
CA ALA A 470 20.41 -13.30 -0.58
C ALA A 470 20.54 -13.01 -2.08
N ASP A 471 21.39 -13.78 -2.74
CA ASP A 471 21.48 -13.73 -4.19
C ASP A 471 20.27 -14.40 -4.87
N ARG A 472 20.26 -14.40 -6.20
CA ARG A 472 19.15 -14.95 -6.97
C ARG A 472 18.93 -16.44 -6.73
N GLU A 473 20.02 -17.23 -6.65
CA GLU A 473 19.97 -18.69 -6.47
C GLU A 473 19.44 -19.04 -5.07
N GLN A 474 19.92 -18.34 -4.06
CA GLN A 474 19.44 -18.46 -2.68
C GLN A 474 17.96 -18.11 -2.58
N ARG A 475 17.50 -17.04 -3.24
CA ARG A 475 16.08 -16.67 -3.24
C ARG A 475 15.20 -17.72 -3.93
N GLU A 476 15.66 -18.31 -5.05
CA GLU A 476 14.93 -19.39 -5.71
C GLU A 476 14.89 -20.68 -4.88
N THR A 477 15.93 -20.95 -4.09
CA THR A 477 15.96 -22.04 -3.12
C THR A 477 14.95 -21.80 -2.00
N LEU A 478 14.92 -20.60 -1.42
CA LEU A 478 14.00 -20.24 -0.35
C LEU A 478 12.52 -20.25 -0.77
N LYS A 479 12.21 -19.95 -2.04
CA LYS A 479 10.84 -20.12 -2.57
C LYS A 479 10.34 -21.56 -2.54
N LYS A 480 11.25 -22.53 -2.53
CA LYS A 480 10.96 -23.97 -2.55
C LYS A 480 10.97 -24.61 -1.17
N LEU A 481 11.15 -23.81 -0.11
CA LEU A 481 11.05 -24.29 1.26
C LEU A 481 9.78 -25.12 1.47
N SER A 482 9.95 -26.24 2.16
CA SER A 482 8.91 -27.23 2.40
C SER A 482 8.86 -27.64 3.88
N ALA A 483 7.81 -28.32 4.28
CA ALA A 483 7.71 -28.87 5.62
C ALA A 483 8.84 -29.88 5.96
N ALA A 484 9.42 -30.52 4.94
CA ALA A 484 10.52 -31.48 5.13
C ALA A 484 11.85 -30.82 5.54
N ASP A 485 11.99 -29.51 5.31
CA ASP A 485 13.19 -28.75 5.70
C ASP A 485 13.20 -28.41 7.20
N VAL A 486 12.07 -28.58 7.89
CA VAL A 486 11.93 -28.42 9.34
C VAL A 486 11.88 -29.79 9.99
N THR A 487 13.01 -30.24 10.52
CA THR A 487 13.13 -31.57 11.15
C THR A 487 12.86 -31.57 12.66
N ALA A 488 12.77 -30.38 13.27
CA ALA A 488 12.47 -30.19 14.69
C ALA A 488 10.98 -30.46 14.99
N GLU A 489 10.70 -31.07 16.15
CA GLU A 489 9.33 -31.25 16.66
C GLU A 489 8.90 -30.09 17.57
N GLU A 490 9.84 -29.26 18.00
CA GLU A 490 9.65 -28.11 18.89
C GLU A 490 10.29 -26.86 18.27
N LEU A 491 9.71 -25.68 18.61
CA LEU A 491 10.26 -24.36 18.31
C LEU A 491 10.38 -23.60 19.63
N ALA A 492 11.60 -23.20 19.99
CA ALA A 492 11.92 -22.53 21.25
C ALA A 492 11.40 -23.24 22.51
N GLY A 493 11.31 -24.58 22.47
CA GLY A 493 10.83 -25.42 23.57
C GLY A 493 9.31 -25.56 23.67
N GLU A 494 8.60 -25.21 22.60
CA GLU A 494 7.15 -25.47 22.45
C GLU A 494 6.89 -26.43 21.28
N PRO A 495 5.96 -27.39 21.41
CA PRO A 495 5.59 -28.27 20.31
C PRO A 495 5.14 -27.48 19.08
N ILE A 496 5.63 -27.83 17.90
CA ILE A 496 5.20 -27.27 16.64
C ILE A 496 3.76 -27.72 16.36
N THR A 497 2.87 -26.76 16.12
CA THR A 497 1.45 -27.00 15.83
C THR A 497 1.15 -27.06 14.35
N ALA A 498 1.92 -26.32 13.51
CA ALA A 498 1.82 -26.37 12.05
C ALA A 498 3.11 -25.91 11.37
N ILE A 499 3.36 -26.46 10.18
CA ILE A 499 4.37 -26.00 9.22
C ILE A 499 3.62 -25.75 7.90
N LEU A 500 3.55 -24.50 7.49
CA LEU A 500 2.72 -24.05 6.37
C LEU A 500 3.60 -23.60 5.20
N THR A 501 3.28 -24.07 4.01
CA THR A 501 3.80 -23.60 2.72
C THR A 501 2.72 -23.02 1.83
N GLU A 502 1.47 -23.17 2.26
CA GLU A 502 0.26 -22.58 1.67
C GLU A 502 -0.51 -21.79 2.73
N ALA A 503 -1.13 -20.69 2.34
CA ALA A 503 -1.90 -19.86 3.25
C ALA A 503 -3.25 -20.50 3.58
N PRO A 504 -3.63 -20.59 4.86
CA PRO A 504 -4.86 -21.27 5.28
C PRO A 504 -6.15 -20.64 4.71
N GLY A 505 -6.14 -19.34 4.44
CA GLY A 505 -7.32 -18.60 4.00
C GLY A 505 -7.72 -18.86 2.54
N ASN A 506 -6.76 -19.17 1.67
CA ASN A 506 -7.01 -19.31 0.23
C ASN A 506 -6.26 -20.45 -0.47
N GLY A 507 -5.43 -21.21 0.25
CA GLY A 507 -4.64 -22.31 -0.31
C GLY A 507 -3.50 -21.87 -1.23
N ALA A 508 -3.22 -20.56 -1.33
CA ALA A 508 -2.16 -20.07 -2.20
C ALA A 508 -0.77 -20.28 -1.57
N ALA A 509 0.22 -20.58 -2.42
CA ALA A 509 1.61 -20.75 -1.99
C ALA A 509 2.14 -19.46 -1.35
N ILE A 510 2.80 -19.58 -0.19
CA ILE A 510 3.36 -18.42 0.52
C ILE A 510 4.75 -18.02 0.00
N GLY A 511 5.37 -18.82 -0.86
CA GLY A 511 6.70 -18.57 -1.40
C GLY A 511 7.79 -18.59 -0.32
N GLY A 512 7.71 -19.54 0.58
CA GLY A 512 8.54 -19.73 1.75
C GLY A 512 7.86 -20.69 2.72
N LEU A 513 8.12 -20.58 4.01
CA LEU A 513 7.42 -21.36 5.03
C LEU A 513 7.06 -20.53 6.28
N LYS A 514 6.04 -20.98 7.00
CA LYS A 514 5.67 -20.48 8.33
C LYS A 514 5.58 -21.66 9.30
N VAL A 515 6.24 -21.54 10.45
CA VAL A 515 6.18 -22.53 11.54
C VAL A 515 5.49 -21.89 12.73
N THR A 516 4.55 -22.60 13.34
CA THR A 516 3.72 -22.09 14.46
C THR A 516 3.77 -23.00 15.67
N THR A 517 3.66 -22.40 16.85
CA THR A 517 3.36 -23.04 18.13
C THR A 517 2.13 -22.38 18.75
N ASP A 518 1.76 -22.72 19.99
CA ASP A 518 0.65 -22.06 20.69
C ASP A 518 0.93 -20.59 21.02
N ASN A 519 2.20 -20.20 21.24
CA ASN A 519 2.58 -18.85 21.67
C ASN A 519 3.64 -18.18 20.82
N ALA A 520 4.11 -18.81 19.75
CA ALA A 520 5.12 -18.23 18.87
C ALA A 520 4.97 -18.72 17.43
N TRP A 521 5.57 -17.98 16.53
CA TRP A 521 5.71 -18.37 15.13
C TRP A 521 6.91 -17.69 14.50
N PHE A 522 7.44 -18.28 13.43
CA PHE A 522 8.25 -17.56 12.47
C PHE A 522 7.78 -17.85 11.04
N ALA A 523 8.06 -16.89 10.15
CA ALA A 523 7.91 -17.07 8.70
C ALA A 523 9.18 -16.64 7.99
N ALA A 524 9.66 -17.44 7.05
CA ALA A 524 10.84 -17.16 6.27
C ALA A 524 10.50 -17.16 4.79
N ARG A 525 10.89 -16.09 4.08
CA ARG A 525 10.60 -15.92 2.66
C ARG A 525 11.61 -15.01 1.97
N PRO A 526 11.91 -15.22 0.67
CA PRO A 526 12.68 -14.25 -0.11
C PRO A 526 11.89 -12.95 -0.31
N SER A 527 12.61 -11.84 -0.45
CA SER A 527 12.02 -10.59 -0.91
C SER A 527 11.66 -10.71 -2.40
N GLY A 528 10.50 -10.15 -2.77
CA GLY A 528 10.08 -10.09 -4.18
C GLY A 528 10.80 -9.00 -4.99
N THR A 529 11.35 -7.99 -4.31
CA THR A 529 11.86 -6.76 -4.93
C THR A 529 13.32 -6.44 -4.59
N GLU A 530 13.88 -7.06 -3.57
CA GLU A 530 15.24 -6.80 -3.07
C GLU A 530 16.07 -8.08 -3.06
N ASP A 531 17.40 -7.97 -3.14
CA ASP A 531 18.33 -9.09 -3.01
C ASP A 531 18.52 -9.50 -1.54
N LYS A 532 17.40 -9.93 -0.94
CA LYS A 532 17.31 -10.28 0.48
C LYS A 532 16.30 -11.40 0.72
N TYR A 533 16.43 -12.04 1.86
CA TYR A 533 15.34 -12.79 2.49
C TYR A 533 14.94 -12.14 3.82
N LYS A 534 13.76 -12.47 4.28
CA LYS A 534 13.18 -11.92 5.52
C LYS A 534 12.74 -13.08 6.42
N ILE A 535 13.08 -12.98 7.69
CA ILE A 535 12.53 -13.82 8.75
C ILE A 535 11.68 -12.92 9.63
N TYR A 536 10.41 -13.22 9.75
CA TYR A 536 9.45 -12.59 10.65
C TYR A 536 9.23 -13.54 11.81
N ALA A 537 9.17 -13.03 13.03
CA ALA A 537 8.89 -13.85 14.20
C ALA A 537 8.10 -13.07 15.26
N GLU A 538 7.30 -13.78 16.02
CA GLU A 538 6.53 -13.25 17.13
C GLU A 538 6.47 -14.25 18.28
N SER A 539 6.46 -13.75 19.52
CA SER A 539 6.27 -14.56 20.73
C SER A 539 5.42 -13.84 21.75
N PHE A 540 4.50 -14.57 22.38
CA PHE A 540 3.74 -14.14 23.57
C PHE A 540 4.42 -14.49 24.90
N LYS A 541 5.67 -14.96 24.86
CA LYS A 541 6.49 -15.31 26.04
C LYS A 541 7.65 -14.34 26.28
N GLY A 542 7.63 -13.17 25.64
CA GLY A 542 8.61 -12.10 25.81
C GLY A 542 9.88 -12.27 24.99
N GLU A 543 10.79 -11.31 25.16
CA GLU A 543 11.99 -11.11 24.33
C GLU A 543 12.94 -12.29 24.30
N GLU A 544 13.22 -12.93 25.45
CA GLU A 544 14.13 -14.07 25.51
C GLU A 544 13.61 -15.29 24.72
N HIS A 545 12.29 -15.47 24.71
CA HIS A 545 11.68 -16.53 23.92
C HIS A 545 11.68 -16.18 22.44
N LEU A 546 11.38 -14.92 22.07
CA LEU A 546 11.46 -14.44 20.69
C LEU A 546 12.88 -14.62 20.13
N GLN A 547 13.92 -14.29 20.91
CA GLN A 547 15.30 -14.44 20.47
C GLN A 547 15.63 -15.91 20.12
N ARG A 548 15.16 -16.86 20.94
CA ARG A 548 15.33 -18.31 20.62
C ARG A 548 14.58 -18.70 19.36
N VAL A 549 13.35 -18.19 19.16
CA VAL A 549 12.60 -18.42 17.91
C VAL A 549 13.38 -17.95 16.70
N LEU A 550 13.98 -16.75 16.77
CA LEU A 550 14.79 -16.19 15.68
C LEU A 550 16.06 -17.01 15.41
N GLU A 551 16.76 -17.45 16.47
CA GLU A 551 17.97 -18.28 16.34
C GLU A 551 17.66 -19.65 15.68
N GLU A 552 16.57 -20.29 16.09
CA GLU A 552 16.13 -21.56 15.50
C GLU A 552 15.62 -21.37 14.06
N ALA A 553 14.90 -20.28 13.78
CA ALA A 553 14.49 -19.93 12.41
C ALA A 553 15.69 -19.70 11.50
N GLN A 554 16.72 -18.98 11.97
CA GLN A 554 17.95 -18.76 11.22
C GLN A 554 18.68 -20.08 10.94
N ALA A 555 18.73 -20.98 11.92
CA ALA A 555 19.37 -22.29 11.74
C ALA A 555 18.69 -23.13 10.65
N VAL A 556 17.37 -23.09 10.53
CA VAL A 556 16.62 -23.74 9.43
C VAL A 556 17.04 -23.15 8.08
N ILE A 557 17.11 -21.82 7.97
CA ILE A 557 17.49 -21.16 6.72
C ILE A 557 18.95 -21.46 6.35
N ASP A 558 19.86 -21.39 7.30
CA ASP A 558 21.29 -21.68 7.08
C ASP A 558 21.50 -23.11 6.59
N GLN A 559 20.74 -24.08 7.13
CA GLN A 559 20.79 -25.47 6.69
C GLN A 559 20.32 -25.64 5.23
N VAL A 560 19.31 -24.89 4.81
CA VAL A 560 18.76 -24.98 3.45
C VAL A 560 19.65 -24.25 2.43
N LEU A 561 20.35 -23.21 2.85
CA LEU A 561 21.27 -22.43 2.00
C LEU A 561 22.71 -22.97 1.97
N ALA A 562 23.06 -23.97 2.82
CA ALA A 562 24.37 -24.63 2.85
C ALA A 562 24.53 -25.62 1.70
#